data_cd14202a8b7095a62929ee185a021835
#
_entry.id   cd14202a8b7095a62929ee185a021835
#
_cell.length_a   1.000
_cell.length_b   1.000
_cell.length_c   1.000
_cell.angle_alpha   90.00
_cell.angle_beta   90.00
_cell.angle_gamma   90.00
#
_symmetry.space_group_name_H-M   'P 1'
#
loop_
_entity.id
_entity.type
_entity.pdbx_description
1 polymer ?
#
loop_
_entity_poly.entity_id
_entity_poly.type
_entity_poly.pdbx_seq_one_letter_code
_entity_poly.pdbx_strand_id
1 'polypeptide(L)'
;MSHAKASLVFASSAQYWDERYRLQGNSGAGSYGRLAQFKAEVINCFVEHQSVSSVMEFGCGDGNQLSLARYPRYVGYDVAESALELCRTRFADDASKTFSLAPSWQGEEAELVLSLDVIYHLVEDEIFERYMTTLFRAATRFVIVYASNDEGLNHLLGSHVKHVRHRKFTDWIAANIAAPWRLMGFVPNIYPFNRHDQENTSFADFYIFSKGHQ
;
A
#
# COMPACT_ATOMS: atom_id res chain seq x y z
N MET A 1 20.44 -22.66 16.83
CA MET A 1 19.28 -22.58 17.72
C MET A 1 18.13 -22.04 16.89
N SER A 2 17.14 -22.90 16.59
CA SER A 2 15.96 -22.51 15.80
C SER A 2 15.09 -21.59 16.63
N HIS A 3 15.02 -20.31 16.26
CA HIS A 3 14.04 -19.41 16.84
C HIS A 3 12.67 -19.81 16.26
N ALA A 4 11.84 -20.45 17.05
CA ALA A 4 10.44 -20.66 16.72
C ALA A 4 9.83 -19.27 16.45
N LYS A 5 9.41 -19.00 15.19
CA LYS A 5 8.61 -17.83 14.88
C LYS A 5 7.34 -17.92 15.75
N ALA A 6 7.18 -17.00 16.70
CA ALA A 6 5.95 -16.88 17.45
C ALA A 6 4.81 -16.72 16.43
N SER A 7 3.80 -17.61 16.51
CA SER A 7 2.63 -17.53 15.66
C SER A 7 1.84 -16.30 16.09
N LEU A 8 1.84 -15.24 15.27
CA LEU A 8 1.00 -14.07 15.50
C LEU A 8 -0.47 -14.49 15.45
N VAL A 9 -1.19 -14.21 16.53
CA VAL A 9 -2.65 -14.45 16.60
C VAL A 9 -3.32 -13.26 15.91
N PHE A 10 -3.96 -13.49 14.77
CA PHE A 10 -4.70 -12.45 14.07
C PHE A 10 -5.96 -12.07 14.86
N ALA A 11 -6.03 -10.84 15.35
CA ALA A 11 -7.19 -10.27 16.03
C ALA A 11 -7.81 -9.13 15.19
N SER A 12 -6.98 -8.29 14.57
CA SER A 12 -7.36 -7.28 13.58
C SER A 12 -6.19 -6.97 12.67
N SER A 13 -6.47 -6.38 11.50
CA SER A 13 -5.42 -5.97 10.54
C SER A 13 -4.41 -5.01 11.19
N ALA A 14 -4.88 -4.01 11.94
CA ALA A 14 -4.01 -3.03 12.59
C ALA A 14 -3.10 -3.67 13.66
N GLN A 15 -3.68 -4.51 14.53
CA GLN A 15 -2.92 -5.17 15.59
C GLN A 15 -1.88 -6.14 15.02
N TYR A 16 -2.22 -6.88 13.96
CA TYR A 16 -1.30 -7.80 13.30
C TYR A 16 -0.05 -7.08 12.80
N TRP A 17 -0.21 -5.91 12.15
CA TRP A 17 0.92 -5.17 11.60
C TRP A 17 1.79 -4.52 12.69
N ASP A 18 1.18 -3.90 13.71
CA ASP A 18 1.95 -3.32 14.83
C ASP A 18 2.77 -4.39 15.55
N GLU A 19 2.17 -5.54 15.85
CA GLU A 19 2.88 -6.64 16.51
C GLU A 19 3.99 -7.22 15.62
N ARG A 20 3.77 -7.30 14.31
CA ARG A 20 4.79 -7.76 13.36
C ARG A 20 6.04 -6.89 13.38
N TYR A 21 5.88 -5.56 13.35
CA TYR A 21 7.03 -4.64 13.42
C TYR A 21 7.70 -4.65 14.79
N ARG A 22 6.95 -4.71 15.87
CA ARG A 22 7.49 -4.83 17.24
C ARG A 22 8.34 -6.09 17.43
N LEU A 23 8.01 -7.18 16.76
CA LEU A 23 8.78 -8.42 16.74
C LEU A 23 9.92 -8.41 15.69
N GLN A 24 10.40 -7.24 15.30
CA GLN A 24 11.47 -7.05 14.31
C GLN A 24 11.14 -7.64 12.92
N GLY A 25 9.86 -7.73 12.59
CA GLY A 25 9.40 -8.01 11.24
C GLY A 25 9.61 -6.81 10.30
N ASN A 26 9.22 -6.98 9.04
CA ASN A 26 9.33 -5.95 8.01
C ASN A 26 8.04 -5.89 7.19
N SER A 27 7.98 -4.95 6.24
CA SER A 27 6.82 -4.74 5.34
C SER A 27 6.54 -5.92 4.38
N GLY A 28 7.30 -7.00 4.45
CA GLY A 28 7.11 -8.20 3.63
C GLY A 28 7.84 -8.13 2.28
N ALA A 29 7.84 -9.27 1.57
CA ALA A 29 8.59 -9.47 0.32
C ALA A 29 8.26 -8.41 -0.75
N GLY A 30 7.01 -7.97 -0.83
CA GLY A 30 6.58 -6.94 -1.77
C GLY A 30 7.36 -5.63 -1.67
N SER A 31 7.82 -5.26 -0.45
CA SER A 31 8.55 -4.01 -0.19
C SER A 31 10.06 -4.14 -0.30
N TYR A 32 10.57 -5.27 -0.79
CA TYR A 32 12.00 -5.56 -0.88
C TYR A 32 12.39 -6.10 -2.25
N GLY A 33 13.71 -6.14 -2.52
CA GLY A 33 14.28 -6.75 -3.71
C GLY A 33 13.72 -6.21 -5.03
N ARG A 34 13.54 -7.12 -6.00
CA ARG A 34 13.07 -6.75 -7.34
C ARG A 34 11.63 -6.22 -7.40
N LEU A 35 10.78 -6.66 -6.47
CA LEU A 35 9.39 -6.16 -6.41
C LEU A 35 9.36 -4.69 -5.98
N ALA A 36 10.17 -4.32 -4.99
CA ALA A 36 10.32 -2.93 -4.58
C ALA A 36 10.91 -2.06 -5.70
N GLN A 37 11.91 -2.55 -6.42
CA GLN A 37 12.52 -1.85 -7.56
C GLN A 37 11.49 -1.62 -8.67
N PHE A 38 10.76 -2.65 -9.08
CA PHE A 38 9.71 -2.54 -10.08
C PHE A 38 8.66 -1.48 -9.69
N LYS A 39 8.18 -1.52 -8.45
CA LYS A 39 7.23 -0.52 -7.95
C LYS A 39 7.81 0.89 -8.01
N ALA A 40 9.06 1.06 -7.57
CA ALA A 40 9.74 2.35 -7.58
C ALA A 40 9.91 2.89 -9.01
N GLU A 41 10.28 2.06 -9.98
CA GLU A 41 10.42 2.45 -11.38
C GLU A 41 9.10 2.96 -11.96
N VAL A 42 8.01 2.21 -11.76
CA VAL A 42 6.67 2.60 -12.26
C VAL A 42 6.22 3.92 -11.64
N ILE A 43 6.31 4.05 -10.30
CA ILE A 43 5.78 5.23 -9.61
C ILE A 43 6.67 6.46 -9.83
N ASN A 44 8.00 6.31 -9.82
CA ASN A 44 8.91 7.43 -10.11
C ASN A 44 8.71 7.98 -11.53
N CYS A 45 8.56 7.08 -12.51
CA CYS A 45 8.23 7.46 -13.89
C CYS A 45 6.89 8.21 -13.95
N PHE A 46 5.87 7.74 -13.25
CA PHE A 46 4.58 8.39 -13.18
C PHE A 46 4.66 9.78 -12.55
N VAL A 47 5.32 9.90 -11.39
CA VAL A 47 5.51 11.17 -10.66
C VAL A 47 6.21 12.21 -11.54
N GLU A 48 7.25 11.80 -12.26
CA GLU A 48 8.00 12.66 -13.17
C GLU A 48 7.14 13.10 -14.37
N HIS A 49 6.52 12.15 -15.09
CA HIS A 49 5.73 12.45 -16.29
C HIS A 49 4.47 13.29 -16.01
N GLN A 50 3.84 13.07 -14.85
CA GLN A 50 2.65 13.81 -14.43
C GLN A 50 2.99 15.09 -13.66
N SER A 51 4.29 15.40 -13.47
CA SER A 51 4.77 16.55 -12.70
C SER A 51 4.10 16.64 -11.32
N VAL A 52 4.03 15.50 -10.62
CA VAL A 52 3.40 15.41 -9.29
C VAL A 52 4.29 16.10 -8.27
N SER A 53 3.75 17.05 -7.51
CA SER A 53 4.48 17.84 -6.51
C SER A 53 4.32 17.33 -5.07
N SER A 54 3.28 16.55 -4.79
CA SER A 54 3.01 15.99 -3.46
C SER A 54 2.43 14.58 -3.54
N VAL A 55 2.98 13.70 -2.70
CA VAL A 55 2.59 12.29 -2.60
C VAL A 55 2.18 11.99 -1.17
N MET A 56 1.08 11.27 -1.02
CA MET A 56 0.62 10.72 0.25
C MET A 56 0.47 9.21 0.11
N GLU A 57 0.89 8.45 1.11
CA GLU A 57 0.77 7.00 1.10
C GLU A 57 0.10 6.51 2.38
N PHE A 58 -0.93 5.69 2.23
CA PHE A 58 -1.54 4.99 3.35
C PHE A 58 -1.03 3.54 3.39
N GLY A 59 -0.40 3.16 4.52
CA GLY A 59 0.32 1.91 4.68
C GLY A 59 1.78 2.01 4.21
N CYS A 60 2.50 3.05 4.66
CA CYS A 60 3.89 3.29 4.24
C CYS A 60 4.90 2.26 4.80
N GLY A 61 4.49 1.45 5.79
CA GLY A 61 5.31 0.42 6.40
C GLY A 61 6.61 0.94 7.01
N ASP A 62 7.69 0.19 6.87
CA ASP A 62 9.03 0.51 7.42
C ASP A 62 9.85 1.49 6.56
N GLY A 63 9.24 2.03 5.51
CA GLY A 63 9.89 2.99 4.61
C GLY A 63 10.92 2.37 3.65
N ASN A 64 11.07 1.04 3.59
CA ASN A 64 12.02 0.43 2.66
C ASN A 64 11.66 0.71 1.21
N GLN A 65 10.38 0.58 0.85
CA GLN A 65 9.87 0.94 -0.48
C GLN A 65 10.13 2.43 -0.78
N LEU A 66 9.87 3.31 0.19
CA LEU A 66 10.08 4.75 0.07
C LEU A 66 11.54 5.14 -0.16
N SER A 67 12.51 4.32 0.29
CA SER A 67 13.93 4.60 0.07
C SER A 67 14.35 4.58 -1.40
N LEU A 68 13.53 3.98 -2.27
CA LEU A 68 13.72 3.95 -3.73
C LEU A 68 12.94 5.05 -4.47
N ALA A 69 12.15 5.84 -3.73
CA ALA A 69 11.26 6.85 -4.29
C ALA A 69 11.98 8.17 -4.55
N ARG A 70 11.55 8.86 -5.61
CA ARG A 70 11.96 10.23 -5.97
C ARG A 70 10.77 11.19 -5.90
N TYR A 71 10.13 11.27 -4.71
CA TYR A 71 8.95 12.11 -4.50
C TYR A 71 9.38 13.50 -3.99
N PRO A 72 8.84 14.61 -4.56
CA PRO A 72 9.21 15.97 -4.15
C PRO A 72 8.82 16.28 -2.69
N ARG A 73 7.58 15.97 -2.31
CA ARG A 73 7.06 16.02 -0.94
C ARG A 73 6.28 14.74 -0.67
N TYR A 74 6.44 14.22 0.54
CA TYR A 74 5.81 12.97 0.90
C TYR A 74 5.26 12.98 2.33
N VAL A 75 4.06 12.42 2.48
CA VAL A 75 3.45 12.14 3.78
C VAL A 75 3.08 10.66 3.82
N GLY A 76 3.67 9.92 4.74
CA GLY A 76 3.36 8.51 4.99
C GLY A 76 2.43 8.34 6.19
N TYR A 77 1.38 7.57 6.02
CA TYR A 77 0.49 7.14 7.08
C TYR A 77 0.59 5.63 7.27
N ASP A 78 0.65 5.18 8.52
CA ASP A 78 0.56 3.75 8.87
C ASP A 78 -0.26 3.56 10.15
N VAL A 79 -0.76 2.36 10.39
CA VAL A 79 -1.47 2.01 11.64
C VAL A 79 -0.50 1.59 12.74
N ALA A 80 0.74 1.23 12.40
CA ALA A 80 1.77 0.73 13.29
C ALA A 80 2.77 1.86 13.66
N GLU A 81 2.73 2.32 14.91
CA GLU A 81 3.70 3.34 15.39
C GLU A 81 5.14 2.84 15.25
N SER A 82 5.38 1.55 15.50
CA SER A 82 6.70 0.93 15.34
C SER A 82 7.25 1.01 13.90
N ALA A 83 6.39 0.94 12.89
CA ALA A 83 6.77 1.17 11.49
C ALA A 83 7.15 2.64 11.24
N LEU A 84 6.36 3.57 11.78
CA LEU A 84 6.62 5.01 11.66
C LEU A 84 7.92 5.45 12.34
N GLU A 85 8.28 4.83 13.46
CA GLU A 85 9.57 5.05 14.13
C GLU A 85 10.75 4.64 13.24
N LEU A 86 10.64 3.51 12.52
CA LEU A 86 11.63 3.10 11.52
C LEU A 86 11.74 4.12 10.38
N CYS A 87 10.60 4.61 9.89
CA CYS A 87 10.57 5.65 8.86
C CYS A 87 11.22 6.95 9.34
N ARG A 88 10.84 7.46 10.50
CA ARG A 88 11.42 8.70 11.07
C ARG A 88 12.94 8.59 11.27
N THR A 89 13.41 7.41 11.70
CA THR A 89 14.84 7.14 11.83
C THR A 89 15.54 7.10 10.47
N ARG A 90 14.95 6.41 9.50
CA ARG A 90 15.53 6.23 8.15
C ARG A 90 15.63 7.54 7.37
N PHE A 91 14.66 8.43 7.54
CA PHE A 91 14.55 9.71 6.83
C PHE A 91 14.76 10.93 7.72
N ALA A 92 15.50 10.78 8.82
CA ALA A 92 15.74 11.86 9.80
C ALA A 92 16.32 13.15 9.18
N ASP A 93 17.14 12.99 8.15
CA ASP A 93 17.80 14.10 7.45
C ASP A 93 17.03 14.60 6.22
N ASP A 94 15.83 14.07 5.94
CA ASP A 94 15.01 14.43 4.78
C ASP A 94 13.71 15.12 5.20
N ALA A 95 13.77 16.45 5.31
CA ALA A 95 12.63 17.28 5.70
C ALA A 95 11.45 17.26 4.68
N SER A 96 11.64 16.69 3.50
CA SER A 96 10.56 16.53 2.51
C SER A 96 9.61 15.38 2.84
N LYS A 97 9.94 14.56 3.84
CA LYS A 97 9.18 13.37 4.26
C LYS A 97 8.67 13.51 5.67
N THR A 98 7.39 13.24 5.87
CA THR A 98 6.75 13.24 7.20
C THR A 98 5.94 11.97 7.40
N PHE A 99 5.76 11.56 8.67
CA PHE A 99 5.14 10.29 9.02
C PHE A 99 4.18 10.45 10.20
N SER A 100 2.95 9.96 10.05
CA SER A 100 1.88 10.09 11.05
C SER A 100 1.03 8.82 11.13
N LEU A 101 0.38 8.60 12.28
CA LEU A 101 -0.57 7.52 12.42
C LEU A 101 -1.79 7.70 11.50
N ALA A 102 -2.24 6.66 10.83
CA ALA A 102 -3.38 6.71 9.93
C ALA A 102 -4.67 7.27 10.59
N PRO A 103 -4.98 6.96 11.87
CA PRO A 103 -6.13 7.57 12.54
C PRO A 103 -6.01 9.09 12.77
N SER A 104 -4.82 9.68 12.65
CA SER A 104 -4.61 11.12 12.82
C SER A 104 -4.87 11.95 11.57
N TRP A 105 -5.14 11.30 10.42
CA TRP A 105 -5.51 12.01 9.20
C TRP A 105 -6.81 12.78 9.37
N GLN A 106 -6.81 14.08 9.09
CA GLN A 106 -7.95 14.99 9.30
C GLN A 106 -8.50 15.59 8.01
N GLY A 107 -8.11 15.06 6.85
CA GLY A 107 -8.59 15.53 5.56
C GLY A 107 -7.53 16.26 4.73
N GLU A 108 -6.25 16.10 5.07
CA GLU A 108 -5.14 16.58 4.27
C GLU A 108 -5.18 15.95 2.88
N GLU A 109 -4.76 16.71 1.86
CA GLU A 109 -4.80 16.27 0.48
C GLU A 109 -3.40 16.28 -0.15
N ALA A 110 -3.20 15.40 -1.15
CA ALA A 110 -2.03 15.40 -2.01
C ALA A 110 -2.43 15.21 -3.48
N GLU A 111 -1.57 15.58 -4.41
CA GLU A 111 -1.82 15.35 -5.83
C GLU A 111 -1.91 13.87 -6.18
N LEU A 112 -1.06 13.04 -5.58
CA LEU A 112 -1.04 11.60 -5.74
C LEU A 112 -1.19 10.92 -4.39
N VAL A 113 -2.14 9.98 -4.31
CA VAL A 113 -2.30 9.10 -3.15
C VAL A 113 -1.96 7.66 -3.54
N LEU A 114 -1.16 7.00 -2.72
CA LEU A 114 -0.67 5.64 -2.93
C LEU A 114 -1.27 4.66 -1.92
N SER A 115 -1.52 3.45 -2.39
CA SER A 115 -1.80 2.26 -1.59
C SER A 115 -1.06 1.07 -2.21
N LEU A 116 0.04 0.66 -1.60
CA LEU A 116 0.95 -0.34 -2.13
C LEU A 116 0.97 -1.59 -1.25
N ASP A 117 0.45 -2.71 -1.74
CA ASP A 117 0.35 -3.98 -1.02
C ASP A 117 -0.46 -3.93 0.30
N VAL A 118 -1.46 -3.03 0.41
CA VAL A 118 -2.23 -2.82 1.65
C VAL A 118 -3.61 -3.47 1.61
N ILE A 119 -4.41 -3.21 0.57
CA ILE A 119 -5.86 -3.44 0.61
C ILE A 119 -6.27 -4.91 0.81
N TYR A 120 -5.45 -5.86 0.38
CA TYR A 120 -5.73 -7.28 0.64
C TYR A 120 -5.37 -7.72 2.08
N HIS A 121 -4.74 -6.83 2.88
CA HIS A 121 -4.56 -7.03 4.31
C HIS A 121 -5.69 -6.45 5.16
N LEU A 122 -6.62 -5.72 4.55
CA LEU A 122 -7.81 -5.19 5.21
C LEU A 122 -8.94 -6.22 5.08
N VAL A 123 -8.94 -7.22 5.95
CA VAL A 123 -9.86 -8.36 5.84
C VAL A 123 -11.27 -8.00 6.27
N GLU A 124 -11.43 -7.00 7.14
CA GLU A 124 -12.71 -6.47 7.61
C GLU A 124 -13.32 -5.54 6.54
N ASP A 125 -14.57 -5.77 6.16
CA ASP A 125 -15.21 -4.99 5.07
C ASP A 125 -15.34 -3.50 5.43
N GLU A 126 -15.75 -3.17 6.65
CA GLU A 126 -15.88 -1.77 7.09
C GLU A 126 -14.54 -1.01 7.09
N ILE A 127 -13.44 -1.69 7.44
CA ILE A 127 -12.09 -1.10 7.41
C ILE A 127 -11.67 -0.88 5.96
N PHE A 128 -11.88 -1.87 5.10
CA PHE A 128 -11.59 -1.77 3.67
C PHE A 128 -12.36 -0.61 3.01
N GLU A 129 -13.66 -0.52 3.22
CA GLU A 129 -14.52 0.53 2.62
C GLU A 129 -14.12 1.93 3.06
N ARG A 130 -13.88 2.10 4.37
CA ARG A 130 -13.41 3.37 4.91
C ARG A 130 -12.05 3.74 4.36
N TYR A 131 -11.12 2.79 4.28
CA TYR A 131 -9.79 2.99 3.72
C TYR A 131 -9.85 3.40 2.26
N MET A 132 -10.60 2.67 1.43
CA MET A 132 -10.77 2.99 0.01
C MET A 132 -11.38 4.39 -0.17
N THR A 133 -12.42 4.73 0.58
CA THR A 133 -13.01 6.07 0.56
C THR A 133 -11.99 7.14 0.93
N THR A 134 -11.13 6.89 1.92
CA THR A 134 -10.07 7.81 2.35
C THR A 134 -9.07 8.08 1.23
N LEU A 135 -8.62 7.04 0.50
CA LEU A 135 -7.68 7.21 -0.62
C LEU A 135 -8.19 8.23 -1.65
N PHE A 136 -9.44 8.09 -2.08
CA PHE A 136 -10.02 8.96 -3.10
C PHE A 136 -10.38 10.36 -2.57
N ARG A 137 -10.67 10.49 -1.27
CA ARG A 137 -10.89 11.80 -0.63
C ARG A 137 -9.60 12.60 -0.44
N ALA A 138 -8.49 11.91 -0.12
CA ALA A 138 -7.19 12.53 0.10
C ALA A 138 -6.49 12.95 -1.21
N ALA A 139 -6.97 12.47 -2.37
CA ALA A 139 -6.33 12.73 -3.65
C ALA A 139 -6.98 13.88 -4.42
N THR A 140 -6.16 14.82 -4.89
CA THR A 140 -6.63 15.92 -5.75
C THR A 140 -6.56 15.60 -7.23
N ARG A 141 -5.64 14.71 -7.68
CA ARG A 141 -5.43 14.37 -9.09
C ARG A 141 -5.41 12.88 -9.37
N PHE A 142 -4.66 12.09 -8.58
CA PHE A 142 -4.40 10.69 -8.88
C PHE A 142 -4.47 9.80 -7.65
N VAL A 143 -4.95 8.56 -7.85
CA VAL A 143 -4.81 7.46 -6.89
C VAL A 143 -4.12 6.30 -7.60
N ILE A 144 -3.08 5.73 -7.01
CA ILE A 144 -2.45 4.49 -7.47
C ILE A 144 -2.65 3.41 -6.42
N VAL A 145 -3.26 2.31 -6.83
CA VAL A 145 -3.39 1.10 -6.01
C VAL A 145 -2.54 0.01 -6.65
N TYR A 146 -1.62 -0.56 -5.88
CA TYR A 146 -0.89 -1.77 -6.26
C TYR A 146 -1.39 -2.92 -5.40
N ALA A 147 -2.20 -3.78 -5.98
CA ALA A 147 -2.84 -4.89 -5.27
C ALA A 147 -3.36 -5.94 -6.24
N SER A 148 -3.70 -7.12 -5.70
CA SER A 148 -4.51 -8.11 -6.42
C SER A 148 -5.94 -7.63 -6.62
N ASN A 149 -6.56 -7.99 -7.74
CA ASN A 149 -7.92 -7.61 -8.10
C ASN A 149 -8.77 -8.83 -8.54
N ASP A 150 -8.59 -9.95 -7.86
CA ASP A 150 -9.28 -11.21 -8.17
C ASP A 150 -9.63 -11.96 -6.88
N GLU A 151 -10.92 -12.06 -6.58
CA GLU A 151 -11.44 -12.80 -5.43
C GLU A 151 -11.16 -14.32 -5.52
N GLY A 152 -11.01 -14.83 -6.73
CA GLY A 152 -10.66 -16.23 -6.97
C GLY A 152 -9.35 -16.64 -6.32
N LEU A 153 -8.43 -15.70 -6.06
CA LEU A 153 -7.16 -15.97 -5.37
C LEU A 153 -7.34 -16.44 -3.93
N ASN A 154 -8.50 -16.17 -3.30
CA ASN A 154 -8.75 -16.61 -1.92
C ASN A 154 -8.69 -18.13 -1.73
N HIS A 155 -9.00 -18.91 -2.78
CA HIS A 155 -8.90 -20.37 -2.70
C HIS A 155 -7.45 -20.88 -2.66
N LEU A 156 -6.48 -20.03 -3.02
CA LEU A 156 -5.05 -20.38 -2.94
C LEU A 156 -4.48 -20.12 -1.54
N LEU A 157 -5.22 -19.42 -0.68
CA LEU A 157 -4.79 -19.12 0.69
C LEU A 157 -4.98 -20.35 1.57
N GLY A 158 -3.93 -20.73 2.31
CA GLY A 158 -4.06 -21.75 3.35
C GLY A 158 -4.92 -21.25 4.51
N SER A 159 -5.58 -22.17 5.24
CA SER A 159 -6.45 -21.84 6.38
C SER A 159 -5.78 -21.05 7.51
N HIS A 160 -4.45 -21.02 7.52
CA HIS A 160 -3.63 -20.25 8.47
C HIS A 160 -3.40 -18.78 8.05
N VAL A 161 -3.71 -18.43 6.78
CA VAL A 161 -3.51 -17.07 6.23
C VAL A 161 -4.78 -16.26 6.48
N LYS A 162 -4.99 -15.84 7.74
CA LYS A 162 -6.18 -15.07 8.16
C LYS A 162 -6.06 -13.55 7.92
N HIS A 163 -4.87 -13.06 7.61
CA HIS A 163 -4.55 -11.65 7.44
C HIS A 163 -4.54 -11.20 5.98
N VAL A 164 -5.07 -12.03 5.07
CA VAL A 164 -5.16 -11.73 3.64
C VAL A 164 -6.56 -12.08 3.13
N ARG A 165 -7.16 -11.15 2.42
CA ARG A 165 -8.40 -11.34 1.68
C ARG A 165 -8.34 -10.59 0.36
N HIS A 166 -8.34 -11.31 -0.73
CA HIS A 166 -8.38 -10.73 -2.06
C HIS A 166 -9.81 -10.29 -2.41
N ARG A 167 -9.93 -9.12 -3.03
CA ARG A 167 -11.20 -8.54 -3.50
C ARG A 167 -11.05 -8.05 -4.93
N LYS A 168 -12.13 -8.04 -5.68
CA LYS A 168 -12.20 -7.33 -6.95
C LYS A 168 -12.51 -5.85 -6.67
N PHE A 169 -11.51 -5.14 -6.16
CA PHE A 169 -11.64 -3.79 -5.64
C PHE A 169 -12.02 -2.76 -6.71
N THR A 170 -11.70 -3.01 -7.99
CA THR A 170 -12.14 -2.12 -9.08
C THR A 170 -13.64 -2.08 -9.24
N ASP A 171 -14.34 -3.19 -9.01
CA ASP A 171 -15.82 -3.23 -9.06
C ASP A 171 -16.40 -2.44 -7.87
N TRP A 172 -15.77 -2.56 -6.70
CA TRP A 172 -16.16 -1.75 -5.53
C TRP A 172 -15.96 -0.25 -5.80
N ILE A 173 -14.83 0.16 -6.40
CA ILE A 173 -14.58 1.56 -6.79
C ILE A 173 -15.65 2.05 -7.75
N ALA A 174 -15.96 1.28 -8.79
CA ALA A 174 -16.97 1.65 -9.78
C ALA A 174 -18.36 1.85 -9.17
N ALA A 175 -18.69 1.11 -8.11
CA ALA A 175 -19.98 1.20 -7.43
C ALA A 175 -20.06 2.30 -6.36
N ASN A 176 -18.93 2.65 -5.71
CA ASN A 176 -18.95 3.46 -4.48
C ASN A 176 -18.20 4.79 -4.59
N ILE A 177 -17.28 4.94 -5.54
CA ILE A 177 -16.52 6.18 -5.73
C ILE A 177 -17.20 7.01 -6.83
N ALA A 178 -17.74 8.16 -6.41
CA ALA A 178 -18.45 9.04 -7.33
C ALA A 178 -17.51 9.67 -8.39
N ALA A 179 -18.12 10.03 -9.54
CA ALA A 179 -17.44 10.88 -10.53
C ALA A 179 -16.82 12.13 -9.85
N PRO A 180 -15.71 12.65 -10.37
CA PRO A 180 -15.17 12.40 -11.71
C PRO A 180 -14.01 11.39 -11.78
N TRP A 181 -13.90 10.45 -10.85
CA TRP A 181 -12.83 9.44 -10.84
C TRP A 181 -13.02 8.39 -11.95
N ARG A 182 -11.91 8.03 -12.63
CA ARG A 182 -11.89 7.00 -13.67
C ARG A 182 -10.58 6.23 -13.64
N LEU A 183 -10.61 4.96 -14.02
CA LEU A 183 -9.41 4.19 -14.28
C LEU A 183 -8.70 4.76 -15.52
N MET A 184 -7.49 5.27 -15.33
CA MET A 184 -6.66 5.89 -16.36
C MET A 184 -5.66 4.91 -16.96
N GLY A 185 -5.15 3.98 -16.15
CA GLY A 185 -4.10 3.06 -16.57
C GLY A 185 -4.04 1.78 -15.74
N PHE A 186 -3.47 0.76 -16.35
CA PHE A 186 -3.18 -0.54 -15.75
C PHE A 186 -1.75 -0.92 -16.17
N VAL A 187 -0.92 -1.31 -15.17
CA VAL A 187 0.43 -1.83 -15.43
C VAL A 187 0.54 -3.20 -14.77
N PRO A 188 0.62 -4.28 -15.57
CA PRO A 188 0.77 -5.61 -15.02
C PRO A 188 2.13 -5.78 -14.35
N ASN A 189 2.16 -6.59 -13.31
CA ASN A 189 3.40 -6.98 -12.66
C ASN A 189 4.25 -7.83 -13.61
N ILE A 190 5.50 -7.45 -13.82
CA ILE A 190 6.43 -8.21 -14.66
C ILE A 190 6.98 -9.46 -13.95
N TYR A 191 6.67 -9.63 -12.65
CA TYR A 191 7.00 -10.79 -11.82
C TYR A 191 5.71 -11.44 -11.30
N PRO A 192 4.86 -12.04 -12.19
CA PRO A 192 3.57 -12.59 -11.79
C PRO A 192 3.76 -13.75 -10.79
N PHE A 193 2.78 -13.91 -9.91
CA PHE A 193 2.86 -14.86 -8.81
C PHE A 193 3.27 -16.28 -9.24
N ASN A 194 4.28 -16.80 -8.54
CA ASN A 194 4.73 -18.18 -8.64
C ASN A 194 4.81 -18.78 -7.22
N ARG A 195 4.04 -19.83 -6.98
CA ARG A 195 4.01 -20.52 -5.68
C ARG A 195 5.37 -21.07 -5.21
N HIS A 196 6.31 -21.28 -6.13
CA HIS A 196 7.66 -21.78 -5.86
C HIS A 196 8.69 -20.67 -5.62
N ASP A 197 8.30 -19.39 -5.84
CA ASP A 197 9.15 -18.21 -5.65
C ASP A 197 8.30 -17.04 -5.12
N GLN A 198 7.67 -17.24 -3.96
CA GLN A 198 6.75 -16.27 -3.37
C GLN A 198 7.44 -14.98 -2.90
N GLU A 199 8.73 -15.05 -2.62
CA GLU A 199 9.51 -13.88 -2.15
C GLU A 199 9.87 -12.92 -3.28
N ASN A 200 9.83 -13.38 -4.53
CA ASN A 200 10.22 -12.58 -5.69
C ASN A 200 9.09 -12.37 -6.70
N THR A 201 7.88 -12.78 -6.38
CA THR A 201 6.71 -12.71 -7.26
C THR A 201 5.48 -12.21 -6.50
N SER A 202 4.52 -11.61 -7.19
CA SER A 202 3.34 -11.03 -6.55
C SER A 202 2.07 -11.23 -7.39
N PHE A 203 0.91 -11.30 -6.71
CA PHE A 203 -0.42 -11.23 -7.31
C PHE A 203 -0.84 -9.81 -7.69
N ALA A 204 -0.09 -8.79 -7.21
CA ALA A 204 -0.49 -7.41 -7.32
C ALA A 204 -0.09 -6.82 -8.68
N ASP A 205 -0.99 -6.00 -9.22
CA ASP A 205 -0.78 -5.16 -10.39
C ASP A 205 -1.06 -3.69 -10.05
N PHE A 206 -0.62 -2.77 -10.88
CA PHE A 206 -0.93 -1.35 -10.73
C PHE A 206 -2.25 -0.98 -11.40
N TYR A 207 -3.08 -0.27 -10.63
CA TYR A 207 -4.30 0.37 -11.09
C TYR A 207 -4.19 1.87 -10.80
N ILE A 208 -4.23 2.67 -11.87
CA ILE A 208 -4.01 4.12 -11.80
C ILE A 208 -5.33 4.81 -12.09
N PHE A 209 -5.81 5.59 -11.14
CA PHE A 209 -7.03 6.37 -11.27
C PHE A 209 -6.71 7.85 -11.38
N SER A 210 -7.46 8.57 -12.22
CA SER A 210 -7.37 10.01 -12.34
C SER A 210 -8.71 10.66 -12.02
N LYS A 211 -8.63 11.84 -11.38
CA LYS A 211 -9.77 12.71 -11.19
C LYS A 211 -9.95 13.53 -12.48
N GLY A 212 -11.07 13.34 -13.17
CA GLY A 212 -11.40 14.14 -14.37
C GLY A 212 -11.56 15.62 -14.02
N HIS A 213 -11.21 16.49 -14.94
CA HIS A 213 -11.62 17.90 -14.84
C HIS A 213 -13.15 17.97 -14.98
N GLN A 214 -13.81 18.72 -14.08
CA GLN A 214 -15.21 19.13 -14.24
C GLN A 214 -15.32 20.16 -15.34
#